data_3065d4d8c9920b445444a56acab9276e
#
_entry.id   3065d4d8c9920b445444a56acab9276e
#
_cell.length_a   1.000
_cell.length_b   1.000
_cell.length_c   1.000
_cell.angle_alpha   90.00
_cell.angle_beta   90.00
_cell.angle_gamma   90.00
#
_symmetry.space_group_name_H-M   'P 1'
#
loop_
_entity.id
_entity.type
_entity.pdbx_description
1 polymer ?
#
loop_
_entity_poly.entity_id
_entity_poly.type
_entity_poly.pdbx_seq_one_letter_code
_entity_poly.pdbx_strand_id
1 'polypeptide(L)'
;MKNVFVHESSFIDEDVSIGEGTRIWHFCHVQKGARIGNNCSLGQNVNIGNNVVVGNGCKLQNNVSLYEGVELEDYVFCGPSCVFTNDLTPRAKYPKGSAGYKKTKIREGASIGANATIVCGHTVGKWALIGSGAVVTKDVPDHALMLGVPAEQKGWACECGAVLDFNKNTAHCACGRAYQIRMDHETTTLEELTE
;
A
#
# COMPACT_ATOMS: atom_id res chain seq x y z
N MET A 1 25.51 7.41 -1.02
CA MET A 1 24.04 7.67 -1.18
C MET A 1 23.84 9.18 -1.16
N LYS A 2 23.46 9.80 -2.26
CA LYS A 2 23.22 11.26 -2.29
C LYS A 2 21.86 11.58 -1.66
N ASN A 3 21.84 12.50 -0.68
CA ASN A 3 20.61 13.01 -0.03
C ASN A 3 19.69 11.96 0.63
N VAL A 4 20.22 10.87 1.15
CA VAL A 4 19.44 9.91 1.97
C VAL A 4 19.64 10.29 3.45
N PHE A 5 18.53 10.40 4.20
CA PHE A 5 18.57 10.60 5.64
C PHE A 5 18.19 9.30 6.34
N VAL A 6 19.06 8.81 7.22
CA VAL A 6 18.78 7.68 8.11
C VAL A 6 19.08 8.13 9.54
N HIS A 7 18.07 8.08 10.41
CA HIS A 7 18.28 8.41 11.83
C HIS A 7 19.20 7.37 12.49
N GLU A 8 20.10 7.82 13.37
CA GLU A 8 21.13 7.00 14.01
C GLU A 8 20.61 5.79 14.80
N SER A 9 19.35 5.82 15.25
CA SER A 9 18.70 4.71 15.93
C SER A 9 18.14 3.64 14.98
N SER A 10 18.31 3.77 13.68
CA SER A 10 17.77 2.85 12.67
C SER A 10 18.85 1.92 12.14
N PHE A 11 18.48 0.69 11.82
CA PHE A 11 19.38 -0.33 11.29
C PHE A 11 19.07 -0.58 9.81
N ILE A 12 20.14 -0.60 9.00
CA ILE A 12 20.09 -0.93 7.58
C ILE A 12 21.02 -2.13 7.37
N ASP A 13 20.44 -3.25 6.95
CA ASP A 13 21.20 -4.47 6.71
C ASP A 13 22.03 -4.39 5.43
N GLU A 14 22.79 -5.45 5.15
CA GLU A 14 23.56 -5.61 3.91
C GLU A 14 22.64 -5.72 2.67
N ASP A 15 23.18 -5.41 1.50
CA ASP A 15 22.52 -5.52 0.20
C ASP A 15 21.19 -4.73 0.10
N VAL A 16 21.00 -3.71 0.95
CA VAL A 16 19.88 -2.78 0.87
C VAL A 16 20.19 -1.64 -0.12
N SER A 17 19.23 -1.29 -0.96
CA SER A 17 19.30 -0.09 -1.80
C SER A 17 18.23 0.92 -1.39
N ILE A 18 18.65 2.20 -1.26
CA ILE A 18 17.78 3.31 -0.87
C ILE A 18 17.98 4.44 -1.87
N GLY A 19 16.88 4.88 -2.48
CA GLY A 19 16.85 5.94 -3.47
C GLY A 19 17.08 7.33 -2.88
N GLU A 20 17.45 8.26 -3.74
CA GLU A 20 17.75 9.66 -3.39
C GLU A 20 16.51 10.35 -2.77
N GLY A 21 16.74 11.24 -1.79
CA GLY A 21 15.69 12.02 -1.12
C GLY A 21 14.88 11.23 -0.11
N THR A 22 15.13 9.94 0.07
CA THR A 22 14.42 9.09 1.03
C THR A 22 14.86 9.40 2.45
N ARG A 23 13.88 9.41 3.38
CA ARG A 23 14.07 9.69 4.80
C ARG A 23 13.60 8.53 5.65
N ILE A 24 14.46 8.01 6.51
CA ILE A 24 14.18 6.93 7.46
C ILE A 24 14.31 7.49 8.87
N TRP A 25 13.20 7.50 9.58
CA TRP A 25 13.11 8.08 10.91
C TRP A 25 13.56 7.10 11.99
N HIS A 26 13.19 7.36 13.25
CA HIS A 26 13.68 6.65 14.42
C HIS A 26 13.28 5.16 14.46
N PHE A 27 14.19 4.32 14.94
CA PHE A 27 13.95 2.92 15.28
C PHE A 27 13.41 2.07 14.13
N CYS A 28 13.76 2.41 12.90
CA CYS A 28 13.42 1.60 11.74
C CYS A 28 14.43 0.46 11.57
N HIS A 29 13.97 -0.64 10.95
CA HIS A 29 14.84 -1.71 10.49
C HIS A 29 14.55 -2.01 9.02
N VAL A 30 15.56 -1.88 8.17
CA VAL A 30 15.48 -2.26 6.75
C VAL A 30 16.33 -3.48 6.55
N GLN A 31 15.69 -4.61 6.26
CA GLN A 31 16.33 -5.91 6.24
C GLN A 31 16.97 -6.20 4.87
N LYS A 32 17.80 -7.25 4.88
CA LYS A 32 18.64 -7.66 3.75
C LYS A 32 17.89 -7.76 2.43
N GLY A 33 18.49 -7.22 1.37
CA GLY A 33 17.98 -7.29 0.01
C GLY A 33 16.78 -6.39 -0.28
N ALA A 34 16.28 -5.62 0.70
CA ALA A 34 15.20 -4.67 0.48
C ALA A 34 15.60 -3.54 -0.48
N ARG A 35 14.65 -3.10 -1.28
CA ARG A 35 14.83 -1.99 -2.24
C ARG A 35 13.80 -0.92 -1.98
N ILE A 36 14.26 0.30 -1.71
CA ILE A 36 13.42 1.48 -1.47
C ILE A 36 13.73 2.51 -2.53
N GLY A 37 12.71 3.00 -3.21
CA GLY A 37 12.80 4.01 -4.25
C GLY A 37 13.18 5.40 -3.73
N ASN A 38 13.08 6.39 -4.61
CA ASN A 38 13.41 7.78 -4.34
C ASN A 38 12.29 8.49 -3.57
N ASN A 39 12.63 9.54 -2.81
CA ASN A 39 11.69 10.46 -2.15
C ASN A 39 10.67 9.77 -1.23
N CYS A 40 11.02 8.61 -0.66
CA CYS A 40 10.19 7.92 0.31
C CYS A 40 10.34 8.52 1.71
N SER A 41 9.33 8.26 2.56
CA SER A 41 9.39 8.61 3.98
C SER A 41 8.94 7.41 4.81
N LEU A 42 9.83 6.90 5.66
CA LEU A 42 9.56 5.83 6.60
C LEU A 42 9.46 6.44 8.00
N GLY A 43 8.26 6.43 8.56
CA GLY A 43 7.98 6.93 9.90
C GLY A 43 8.67 6.11 10.98
N GLN A 44 8.49 6.52 12.23
CA GLN A 44 9.10 5.85 13.37
C GLN A 44 8.64 4.38 13.47
N ASN A 45 9.60 3.49 13.80
CA ASN A 45 9.35 2.06 14.03
C ASN A 45 8.78 1.34 12.80
N VAL A 46 9.21 1.73 11.60
CA VAL A 46 8.89 1.01 10.37
C VAL A 46 9.86 -0.16 10.21
N ASN A 47 9.32 -1.34 9.89
CA ASN A 47 10.10 -2.51 9.55
C ASN A 47 9.90 -2.88 8.07
N ILE A 48 10.98 -2.98 7.34
CA ILE A 48 10.99 -3.44 5.93
C ILE A 48 11.68 -4.80 5.90
N GLY A 49 10.91 -5.84 5.65
CA GLY A 49 11.40 -7.23 5.63
C GLY A 49 12.32 -7.54 4.46
N ASN A 50 12.89 -8.76 4.49
CA ASN A 50 13.82 -9.20 3.46
C ASN A 50 13.20 -9.13 2.06
N ASN A 51 13.99 -8.65 1.10
CA ASN A 51 13.64 -8.59 -0.33
C ASN A 51 12.36 -7.77 -0.65
N VAL A 52 11.82 -7.03 0.29
CA VAL A 52 10.66 -6.14 0.05
C VAL A 52 11.04 -5.04 -0.94
N VAL A 53 10.11 -4.72 -1.83
CA VAL A 53 10.27 -3.65 -2.81
C VAL A 53 9.29 -2.52 -2.49
N VAL A 54 9.82 -1.31 -2.38
CA VAL A 54 9.05 -0.07 -2.17
C VAL A 54 9.39 0.87 -3.32
N GLY A 55 8.39 1.28 -4.09
CA GLY A 55 8.50 2.21 -5.20
C GLY A 55 8.88 3.63 -4.76
N ASN A 56 8.83 4.56 -5.69
CA ASN A 56 9.19 5.97 -5.44
C ASN A 56 8.05 6.72 -4.72
N GLY A 57 8.39 7.75 -3.96
CA GLY A 57 7.42 8.66 -3.35
C GLY A 57 6.51 8.04 -2.29
N CYS A 58 6.77 6.81 -1.87
CA CYS A 58 5.96 6.12 -0.88
C CYS A 58 6.08 6.77 0.51
N LYS A 59 4.97 6.77 1.24
CA LYS A 59 4.91 7.28 2.62
C LYS A 59 4.39 6.19 3.55
N LEU A 60 5.28 5.62 4.34
CA LEU A 60 4.95 4.66 5.38
C LEU A 60 4.91 5.39 6.72
N GLN A 61 3.74 5.39 7.36
CA GLN A 61 3.56 6.04 8.65
C GLN A 61 4.13 5.17 9.78
N ASN A 62 4.07 5.67 11.02
CA ASN A 62 4.64 4.99 12.18
C ASN A 62 4.08 3.58 12.36
N ASN A 63 4.93 2.66 12.84
CA ASN A 63 4.59 1.29 13.19
C ASN A 63 4.09 0.41 12.02
N VAL A 64 4.46 0.73 10.79
CA VAL A 64 4.16 -0.12 9.63
C VAL A 64 5.25 -1.19 9.48
N SER A 65 4.83 -2.45 9.32
CA SER A 65 5.72 -3.56 8.99
C SER A 65 5.34 -4.16 7.64
N LEU A 66 6.28 -4.13 6.70
CA LEU A 66 6.18 -4.84 5.43
C LEU A 66 7.00 -6.14 5.55
N TYR A 67 6.33 -7.27 5.44
CA TYR A 67 6.98 -8.58 5.48
C TYR A 67 7.40 -9.05 4.09
N GLU A 68 8.29 -10.02 4.03
CA GLU A 68 8.73 -10.64 2.79
C GLU A 68 7.54 -11.08 1.93
N GLY A 69 7.57 -10.72 0.65
CA GLY A 69 6.48 -10.93 -0.31
C GLY A 69 5.56 -9.74 -0.53
N VAL A 70 5.73 -8.64 0.23
CA VAL A 70 5.02 -7.38 0.00
C VAL A 70 5.79 -6.53 -1.02
N GLU A 71 5.07 -5.99 -2.01
CA GLU A 71 5.56 -5.04 -3.00
C GLU A 71 4.65 -3.81 -3.02
N LEU A 72 5.24 -2.63 -2.89
CA LEU A 72 4.56 -1.34 -3.08
C LEU A 72 5.05 -0.71 -4.40
N GLU A 73 4.13 -0.35 -5.29
CA GLU A 73 4.43 0.49 -6.45
C GLU A 73 4.64 1.96 -6.01
N ASP A 74 4.77 2.89 -6.96
CA ASP A 74 5.04 4.29 -6.67
C ASP A 74 3.87 4.98 -5.93
N TYR A 75 4.19 5.99 -5.13
CA TYR A 75 3.24 6.88 -4.43
C TYR A 75 2.26 6.21 -3.48
N VAL A 76 2.54 4.99 -3.02
CA VAL A 76 1.69 4.31 -2.04
C VAL A 76 1.77 5.00 -0.68
N PHE A 77 0.62 5.19 -0.04
CA PHE A 77 0.50 5.66 1.33
C PHE A 77 0.08 4.52 2.25
N CYS A 78 0.87 4.26 3.30
CA CYS A 78 0.55 3.32 4.37
C CYS A 78 0.27 4.11 5.65
N GLY A 79 -0.98 4.12 6.11
CA GLY A 79 -1.42 4.77 7.34
C GLY A 79 -0.79 4.14 8.58
N PRO A 80 -0.74 4.86 9.72
CA PRO A 80 -0.09 4.37 10.93
C PRO A 80 -0.69 3.05 11.39
N SER A 81 0.21 2.13 11.77
CA SER A 81 -0.16 0.81 12.29
C SER A 81 -1.02 -0.04 11.35
N CYS A 82 -1.03 0.24 10.04
CA CYS A 82 -1.64 -0.71 9.12
C CYS A 82 -0.82 -2.00 9.09
N VAL A 83 -1.49 -3.13 8.85
CA VAL A 83 -0.94 -4.47 9.01
C VAL A 83 -0.93 -5.20 7.67
N PHE A 84 0.20 -5.81 7.33
CA PHE A 84 0.32 -6.76 6.23
C PHE A 84 0.58 -8.15 6.80
N THR A 85 -0.07 -9.17 6.29
CA THR A 85 0.26 -10.56 6.62
C THR A 85 1.08 -11.17 5.48
N ASN A 86 1.70 -12.34 5.70
CA ASN A 86 2.42 -13.07 4.66
C ASN A 86 2.12 -14.58 4.67
N ASP A 87 1.52 -15.10 5.74
CA ASP A 87 1.07 -16.48 5.87
C ASP A 87 -0.43 -16.52 6.23
N LEU A 88 -1.23 -17.26 5.45
CA LEU A 88 -2.68 -17.39 5.67
C LEU A 88 -3.01 -18.30 6.85
N THR A 89 -2.12 -19.23 7.20
CA THR A 89 -2.37 -20.22 8.25
C THR A 89 -1.13 -20.44 9.09
N PRO A 90 -0.64 -19.40 9.80
CA PRO A 90 0.59 -19.51 10.59
C PRO A 90 0.44 -20.46 11.75
N ARG A 91 1.45 -21.28 11.98
CA ARG A 91 1.55 -22.19 13.12
C ARG A 91 2.98 -22.22 13.64
N ALA A 92 3.21 -21.83 14.87
CA ALA A 92 4.54 -21.80 15.47
C ALA A 92 5.22 -23.18 15.46
N LYS A 93 4.46 -24.24 15.70
CA LYS A 93 4.97 -25.63 15.68
C LYS A 93 5.27 -26.15 14.26
N TYR A 94 4.69 -25.56 13.24
CA TYR A 94 4.80 -26.00 11.84
C TYR A 94 5.15 -24.80 10.94
N PRO A 95 6.38 -24.26 11.06
CA PRO A 95 6.80 -23.11 10.26
C PRO A 95 6.93 -23.51 8.78
N LYS A 96 6.45 -22.65 7.89
CA LYS A 96 6.47 -22.90 6.44
C LYS A 96 7.69 -22.32 5.75
N GLY A 97 8.33 -21.34 6.36
CA GLY A 97 9.41 -20.56 5.75
C GLY A 97 8.91 -19.71 4.57
N SER A 98 9.84 -19.01 3.91
CA SER A 98 9.54 -18.08 2.83
C SER A 98 8.82 -18.71 1.62
N ALA A 99 9.06 -19.99 1.34
CA ALA A 99 8.37 -20.72 0.28
C ALA A 99 6.84 -20.83 0.46
N GLY A 100 6.37 -20.70 1.71
CA GLY A 100 4.94 -20.71 2.04
C GLY A 100 4.28 -19.34 2.06
N TYR A 101 5.04 -18.26 1.94
CA TYR A 101 4.52 -16.91 2.01
C TYR A 101 3.77 -16.53 0.72
N LYS A 102 2.72 -15.75 0.88
CA LYS A 102 1.91 -15.24 -0.22
C LYS A 102 2.30 -13.80 -0.53
N LYS A 103 2.47 -13.52 -1.81
CA LYS A 103 2.81 -12.17 -2.27
C LYS A 103 1.60 -11.25 -2.14
N THR A 104 1.85 -10.00 -1.80
CA THR A 104 0.85 -8.93 -1.74
C THR A 104 1.37 -7.75 -2.53
N LYS A 105 0.55 -7.25 -3.46
CA LYS A 105 0.93 -6.11 -4.30
C LYS A 105 0.02 -4.93 -4.04
N ILE A 106 0.61 -3.79 -3.70
CA ILE A 106 -0.09 -2.52 -3.58
C ILE A 106 0.30 -1.66 -4.77
N ARG A 107 -0.67 -1.37 -5.61
CA ARG A 107 -0.43 -0.67 -6.86
C ARG A 107 -0.32 0.84 -6.65
N GLU A 108 0.17 1.50 -7.69
CA GLU A 108 0.49 2.93 -7.71
C GLU A 108 -0.61 3.80 -7.07
N GLY A 109 -0.20 4.74 -6.21
CA GLY A 109 -1.08 5.74 -5.61
C GLY A 109 -2.10 5.21 -4.59
N ALA A 110 -2.17 3.90 -4.35
CA ALA A 110 -3.11 3.36 -3.38
C ALA A 110 -2.83 3.88 -1.96
N SER A 111 -3.90 4.10 -1.19
CA SER A 111 -3.83 4.55 0.19
C SER A 111 -4.44 3.53 1.13
N ILE A 112 -3.65 3.10 2.12
CA ILE A 112 -4.06 2.16 3.16
C ILE A 112 -4.33 2.95 4.44
N GLY A 113 -5.54 2.91 4.95
CA GLY A 113 -5.95 3.63 6.16
C GLY A 113 -5.28 3.10 7.42
N ALA A 114 -5.28 3.93 8.48
CA ALA A 114 -4.73 3.56 9.78
C ALA A 114 -5.38 2.27 10.32
N ASN A 115 -4.57 1.37 10.91
CA ASN A 115 -5.01 0.09 11.47
C ASN A 115 -5.75 -0.83 10.47
N ALA A 116 -5.74 -0.55 9.17
CA ALA A 116 -6.27 -1.48 8.18
C ALA A 116 -5.38 -2.72 8.09
N THR A 117 -5.98 -3.86 7.80
CA THR A 117 -5.26 -5.14 7.62
C THR A 117 -5.38 -5.61 6.17
N ILE A 118 -4.25 -5.85 5.53
CA ILE A 118 -4.19 -6.46 4.20
C ILE A 118 -3.80 -7.92 4.37
N VAL A 119 -4.75 -8.81 4.13
CA VAL A 119 -4.48 -10.25 4.12
C VAL A 119 -3.66 -10.59 2.89
N CYS A 120 -2.65 -11.42 3.06
CA CYS A 120 -1.71 -11.74 1.99
C CYS A 120 -2.35 -12.53 0.84
N GLY A 121 -1.72 -12.44 -0.33
CA GLY A 121 -2.18 -13.13 -1.54
C GLY A 121 -3.07 -12.27 -2.43
N HIS A 122 -3.25 -10.99 -2.11
CA HIS A 122 -4.14 -10.09 -2.83
C HIS A 122 -3.42 -8.87 -3.40
N THR A 123 -4.04 -8.29 -4.41
CA THR A 123 -3.61 -7.04 -5.03
C THR A 123 -4.57 -5.92 -4.63
N VAL A 124 -4.03 -4.78 -4.21
CA VAL A 124 -4.78 -3.53 -4.06
C VAL A 124 -4.54 -2.68 -5.29
N GLY A 125 -5.62 -2.32 -5.99
CA GLY A 125 -5.59 -1.60 -7.25
C GLY A 125 -5.05 -0.18 -7.15
N LYS A 126 -4.74 0.41 -8.31
CA LYS A 126 -4.23 1.78 -8.40
C LYS A 126 -5.20 2.77 -7.80
N TRP A 127 -4.69 3.74 -7.04
CA TRP A 127 -5.48 4.82 -6.45
C TRP A 127 -6.63 4.34 -5.55
N ALA A 128 -6.67 3.05 -5.19
CA ALA A 128 -7.67 2.54 -4.26
C ALA A 128 -7.50 3.16 -2.88
N LEU A 129 -8.61 3.39 -2.20
CA LEU A 129 -8.66 3.94 -0.85
C LEU A 129 -9.22 2.90 0.12
N ILE A 130 -8.34 2.35 0.95
CA ILE A 130 -8.71 1.42 2.01
C ILE A 130 -8.97 2.23 3.27
N GLY A 131 -10.19 2.17 3.79
CA GLY A 131 -10.58 2.89 4.99
C GLY A 131 -9.87 2.39 6.25
N SER A 132 -9.75 3.27 7.24
CA SER A 132 -9.12 2.92 8.52
C SER A 132 -9.84 1.74 9.19
N GLY A 133 -9.08 0.80 9.73
CA GLY A 133 -9.60 -0.41 10.38
C GLY A 133 -10.24 -1.46 9.46
N ALA A 134 -10.24 -1.25 8.14
CA ALA A 134 -10.77 -2.23 7.21
C ALA A 134 -9.90 -3.49 7.11
N VAL A 135 -10.50 -4.65 6.83
CA VAL A 135 -9.79 -5.92 6.62
C VAL A 135 -9.99 -6.40 5.19
N VAL A 136 -8.97 -6.22 4.36
CA VAL A 136 -8.97 -6.62 2.95
C VAL A 136 -8.67 -8.12 2.84
N THR A 137 -9.59 -8.88 2.28
CA THR A 137 -9.53 -10.36 2.15
C THR A 137 -9.65 -10.84 0.70
N LYS A 138 -9.67 -9.94 -0.26
CA LYS A 138 -9.77 -10.21 -1.71
C LYS A 138 -9.10 -9.09 -2.50
N ASP A 139 -8.91 -9.31 -3.79
CA ASP A 139 -8.39 -8.27 -4.68
C ASP A 139 -9.28 -7.03 -4.68
N VAL A 140 -8.66 -5.87 -4.77
CA VAL A 140 -9.31 -4.56 -4.75
C VAL A 140 -9.18 -3.91 -6.13
N PRO A 141 -10.29 -3.49 -6.76
CA PRO A 141 -10.24 -2.77 -8.03
C PRO A 141 -9.50 -1.43 -7.95
N ASP A 142 -9.01 -0.96 -9.09
CA ASP A 142 -8.43 0.38 -9.21
C ASP A 142 -9.49 1.42 -8.78
N HIS A 143 -9.07 2.45 -8.03
CA HIS A 143 -9.94 3.52 -7.50
C HIS A 143 -11.03 3.11 -6.50
N ALA A 144 -11.12 1.84 -6.10
CA ALA A 144 -12.19 1.40 -5.19
C ALA A 144 -12.02 2.00 -3.78
N LEU A 145 -13.13 2.48 -3.22
CA LEU A 145 -13.24 2.79 -1.80
C LEU A 145 -13.67 1.53 -1.04
N MET A 146 -12.79 0.99 -0.20
CA MET A 146 -13.03 -0.24 0.57
C MET A 146 -13.21 0.06 2.05
N LEU A 147 -14.30 -0.37 2.64
CA LEU A 147 -14.61 -0.15 4.06
C LEU A 147 -15.10 -1.44 4.72
N GLY A 148 -14.83 -1.59 6.01
CA GLY A 148 -15.43 -2.62 6.86
C GLY A 148 -14.59 -3.88 7.08
N VAL A 149 -15.17 -4.85 7.81
CA VAL A 149 -14.56 -6.14 8.19
C VAL A 149 -15.58 -7.26 7.94
N PRO A 150 -15.40 -8.08 6.88
CA PRO A 150 -14.42 -7.92 5.80
C PRO A 150 -14.65 -6.64 5.00
N ALA A 151 -13.60 -6.14 4.33
CA ALA A 151 -13.70 -4.93 3.53
C ALA A 151 -14.53 -5.17 2.26
N GLU A 152 -15.50 -4.30 2.03
CA GLU A 152 -16.34 -4.28 0.85
C GLU A 152 -16.21 -2.94 0.12
N GLN A 153 -16.39 -2.96 -1.19
CA GLN A 153 -16.43 -1.74 -1.96
C GLN A 153 -17.69 -0.94 -1.64
N LYS A 154 -17.52 0.31 -1.22
CA LYS A 154 -18.61 1.24 -0.86
C LYS A 154 -18.69 2.44 -1.79
N GLY A 155 -17.77 2.54 -2.74
CA GLY A 155 -17.72 3.64 -3.70
C GLY A 155 -16.40 3.66 -4.45
N TRP A 156 -16.02 4.86 -4.88
CA TRP A 156 -14.83 5.11 -5.65
C TRP A 156 -14.08 6.35 -5.13
N ALA A 157 -12.79 6.38 -5.34
CA ALA A 157 -11.92 7.48 -4.96
C ALA A 157 -11.22 8.09 -6.19
N CYS A 158 -11.12 9.40 -6.20
CA CYS A 158 -10.28 10.12 -7.15
C CYS A 158 -8.79 9.93 -6.80
N GLU A 159 -7.89 10.09 -7.77
CA GLU A 159 -6.45 10.12 -7.51
C GLU A 159 -6.04 11.13 -6.42
N CYS A 160 -6.74 12.26 -6.30
CA CYS A 160 -6.48 13.23 -5.25
C CYS A 160 -6.91 12.79 -3.85
N GLY A 161 -7.56 11.61 -3.72
CA GLY A 161 -8.05 11.05 -2.46
C GLY A 161 -9.49 11.42 -2.09
N ALA A 162 -10.16 12.28 -2.86
CA ALA A 162 -11.56 12.62 -2.62
C ALA A 162 -12.45 11.41 -2.96
N VAL A 163 -13.45 11.15 -2.11
CA VAL A 163 -14.52 10.20 -2.42
C VAL A 163 -15.40 10.80 -3.51
N LEU A 164 -15.66 10.01 -4.55
CA LEU A 164 -16.44 10.45 -5.71
C LEU A 164 -17.94 10.29 -5.44
N ASP A 165 -18.68 11.37 -5.73
CA ASP A 165 -20.14 11.36 -5.73
C ASP A 165 -20.63 11.32 -7.18
N PHE A 166 -21.46 10.33 -7.50
CA PHE A 166 -21.91 10.05 -8.85
C PHE A 166 -23.31 10.57 -9.12
N ASN A 167 -23.43 11.37 -10.16
CA ASN A 167 -24.72 11.66 -10.80
C ASN A 167 -24.90 10.68 -11.97
N LYS A 168 -25.77 9.69 -11.82
CA LYS A 168 -25.87 8.53 -12.72
C LYS A 168 -24.53 7.78 -12.77
N ASN A 169 -23.85 7.80 -13.92
CA ASN A 169 -22.61 7.08 -14.15
C ASN A 169 -21.36 7.98 -14.22
N THR A 170 -21.49 9.28 -13.95
CA THR A 170 -20.38 10.24 -14.02
C THR A 170 -20.16 10.97 -12.71
N ALA A 171 -18.91 11.26 -12.39
CA ALA A 171 -18.51 12.07 -11.25
C ALA A 171 -17.49 13.12 -11.67
N HIS A 172 -17.63 14.35 -11.13
CA HIS A 172 -16.66 15.42 -11.29
C HIS A 172 -16.01 15.71 -9.94
N CYS A 173 -14.71 15.57 -9.87
CA CYS A 173 -13.96 15.86 -8.67
C CYS A 173 -13.59 17.34 -8.60
N ALA A 174 -13.57 17.90 -7.41
CA ALA A 174 -13.14 19.29 -7.18
C ALA A 174 -11.69 19.58 -7.64
N CYS A 175 -10.87 18.56 -7.85
CA CYS A 175 -9.52 18.71 -8.40
C CYS A 175 -9.49 18.89 -9.93
N GLY A 176 -10.64 18.88 -10.60
CA GLY A 176 -10.79 19.05 -12.05
C GLY A 176 -10.96 17.74 -12.83
N ARG A 177 -10.62 16.57 -12.23
CA ARG A 177 -10.80 15.28 -12.92
C ARG A 177 -12.26 14.88 -13.01
N ALA A 178 -12.62 14.20 -14.09
CA ALA A 178 -13.93 13.59 -14.28
C ALA A 178 -13.79 12.08 -14.50
N TYR A 179 -14.78 11.34 -14.05
CA TYR A 179 -14.78 9.88 -14.10
C TYR A 179 -16.10 9.33 -14.58
N GLN A 180 -16.06 8.17 -15.23
CA GLN A 180 -17.24 7.43 -15.64
C GLN A 180 -17.17 5.99 -15.13
N ILE A 181 -18.28 5.50 -14.58
CA ILE A 181 -18.44 4.07 -14.27
C ILE A 181 -18.75 3.33 -15.57
N ARG A 182 -17.95 2.31 -15.86
CA ARG A 182 -18.24 1.35 -16.90
C ARG A 182 -18.64 0.02 -16.29
N MET A 183 -19.76 -0.52 -16.75
CA MET A 183 -20.24 -1.84 -16.37
C MET A 183 -20.05 -2.78 -17.55
N ASP A 184 -19.27 -3.84 -17.33
CA ASP A 184 -19.19 -4.98 -18.23
C ASP A 184 -19.87 -6.18 -17.54
N HIS A 185 -20.20 -7.24 -18.27
CA HIS A 185 -21.05 -8.34 -17.81
C HIS A 185 -20.70 -8.92 -16.43
N GLU A 186 -19.46 -8.79 -15.96
CA GLU A 186 -19.01 -9.32 -14.68
C GLU A 186 -18.27 -8.31 -13.79
N THR A 187 -17.91 -7.13 -14.32
CA THR A 187 -17.06 -6.17 -13.59
C THR A 187 -17.57 -4.74 -13.72
N THR A 188 -17.41 -4.01 -12.64
CA THR A 188 -17.61 -2.56 -12.63
C THR A 188 -16.25 -1.89 -12.48
N THR A 189 -15.89 -1.01 -13.41
CA THR A 189 -14.62 -0.28 -13.42
C THR A 189 -14.87 1.21 -13.47
N LEU A 190 -13.86 1.97 -13.01
CA LEU A 190 -13.84 3.43 -13.11
C LEU A 190 -12.86 3.83 -14.20
N GLU A 191 -13.26 4.73 -15.05
CA GLU A 191 -12.42 5.30 -16.10
C GLU A 191 -12.37 6.83 -15.96
N GLU A 192 -11.17 7.40 -16.03
CA GLU A 192 -10.99 8.85 -16.07
C GLU A 192 -11.35 9.36 -17.47
N LEU A 193 -12.17 10.40 -17.52
CA LEU A 193 -12.52 11.08 -18.77
C LEU A 193 -11.42 12.10 -19.09
N THR A 194 -10.63 11.84 -20.13
CA THR A 194 -9.69 12.82 -20.69
C THR A 194 -10.45 13.79 -21.58
N GLU A 195 -10.30 15.10 -21.35
CA GLU A 195 -10.77 16.15 -22.26
C GLU A 195 -10.05 16.09 -23.63
#